data_4faa9e142665af1ec7f52381da92bc6d
#
_entry.id   4faa9e142665af1ec7f52381da92bc6d
#
_cell.length_a   1.000
_cell.length_b   1.000
_cell.length_c   1.000
_cell.angle_alpha   90.00
_cell.angle_beta   90.00
_cell.angle_gamma   90.00
#
_symmetry.space_group_name_H-M   'P 1'
#
loop_
_entity.id
_entity.type
_entity.pdbx_description
1 polymer ?
#
loop_
_entity_poly.entity_id
_entity_poly.type
_entity_poly.pdbx_seq_one_letter_code
_entity_poly.pdbx_strand_id
1 'polypeptide(L)'
;QDSIRLSSRLQATLKMLHGLGEAKETTPASAARGLEVLDEVDVLQSEKTKLQQQLQNYQKEKAALEPWGDFEPESLNLLHDAGFAVNFYCCSEGSYDEAWEEIYNAMIINCVSSRIYFITVTKNEVEVDLDAEQIKLPPYSLTRVQILCQETEQALADNDQKLAVLAEKEQPSLQAALKEVNTEIE
;
A
#
# COMPACT_ATOMS: atom_id res chain seq x y z
N GLN A 1 -17.97 -2.34 -33.01
CA GLN A 1 -17.51 -2.95 -31.74
C GLN A 1 -16.93 -1.93 -30.75
N ASP A 2 -16.15 -0.98 -31.26
CA ASP A 2 -15.54 0.08 -30.42
C ASP A 2 -16.62 0.98 -29.79
N SER A 3 -17.68 1.31 -30.53
CA SER A 3 -18.80 2.10 -30.02
C SER A 3 -19.56 1.37 -28.91
N ILE A 4 -19.70 0.04 -28.99
CA ILE A 4 -20.35 -0.79 -27.96
C ILE A 4 -19.49 -0.79 -26.69
N ARG A 5 -18.17 -0.94 -26.81
CA ARG A 5 -17.24 -0.85 -25.67
C ARG A 5 -17.28 0.51 -25.01
N LEU A 6 -17.26 1.55 -25.82
CA LEU A 6 -17.32 2.94 -25.33
C LEU A 6 -18.64 3.20 -24.61
N SER A 7 -19.76 2.74 -25.16
CA SER A 7 -21.06 2.83 -24.50
C SER A 7 -21.05 2.12 -23.13
N SER A 8 -20.50 0.92 -23.07
CA SER A 8 -20.39 0.15 -21.81
C SER A 8 -19.51 0.85 -20.78
N ARG A 9 -18.38 1.42 -21.20
CA ARG A 9 -17.48 2.18 -20.32
C ARG A 9 -18.19 3.43 -19.79
N LEU A 10 -18.88 4.16 -20.62
CA LEU A 10 -19.64 5.36 -20.22
C LEU A 10 -20.74 5.02 -19.22
N GLN A 11 -21.49 3.94 -19.46
CA GLN A 11 -22.53 3.48 -18.55
C GLN A 11 -21.95 3.08 -17.19
N ALA A 12 -20.86 2.32 -17.18
CA ALA A 12 -20.18 1.90 -15.96
C ALA A 12 -19.66 3.09 -15.16
N THR A 13 -19.06 4.07 -15.85
CA THR A 13 -18.53 5.28 -15.22
C THR A 13 -19.65 6.15 -14.65
N LEU A 14 -20.75 6.32 -15.38
CA LEU A 14 -21.93 7.05 -14.89
C LEU A 14 -22.51 6.39 -13.63
N LYS A 15 -22.63 5.08 -13.65
CA LYS A 15 -23.15 4.33 -12.50
C LYS A 15 -22.25 4.52 -11.27
N MET A 16 -20.94 4.45 -11.47
CA MET A 16 -19.98 4.63 -10.39
C MET A 16 -20.04 6.06 -9.83
N LEU A 17 -20.03 7.08 -10.69
CA LEU A 17 -20.11 8.48 -10.26
C LEU A 17 -21.46 8.81 -9.59
N HIS A 18 -22.56 8.26 -10.10
CA HIS A 18 -23.87 8.44 -9.47
C HIS A 18 -23.89 7.84 -8.06
N GLY A 19 -23.18 6.72 -7.85
CA GLY A 19 -23.00 6.13 -6.52
C GLY A 19 -22.22 7.00 -5.54
N LEU A 20 -21.37 7.91 -6.05
CA LEU A 20 -20.62 8.88 -5.23
C LEU A 20 -21.46 10.11 -4.89
N GLY A 21 -22.50 10.41 -5.67
CA GLY A 21 -23.39 11.53 -5.43
C GLY A 21 -24.10 11.98 -6.68
N GLU A 22 -25.15 12.77 -6.49
CA GLU A 22 -25.90 13.38 -7.59
C GLU A 22 -25.18 14.62 -8.11
N ALA A 23 -25.38 14.95 -9.37
CA ALA A 23 -24.84 16.17 -9.97
C ALA A 23 -25.51 17.39 -9.32
N LYS A 24 -24.71 18.27 -8.71
CA LYS A 24 -25.18 19.48 -8.01
C LYS A 24 -24.91 20.76 -8.79
N GLU A 25 -23.67 20.94 -9.22
CA GLU A 25 -23.23 22.06 -10.04
C GLU A 25 -22.69 21.51 -11.33
N THR A 26 -23.34 21.80 -12.45
CA THR A 26 -22.93 21.24 -13.71
C THR A 26 -22.33 22.30 -14.62
N THR A 27 -21.23 21.95 -15.27
CA THR A 27 -20.75 22.70 -16.42
C THR A 27 -21.65 22.41 -17.61
N PRO A 28 -21.64 23.26 -18.66
CA PRO A 28 -22.41 22.97 -19.87
C PRO A 28 -22.07 21.58 -20.41
N ALA A 29 -23.08 20.75 -20.64
CA ALA A 29 -22.90 19.38 -21.10
C ALA A 29 -22.29 19.33 -22.50
N SER A 30 -21.27 18.53 -22.72
CA SER A 30 -20.61 18.35 -23.99
C SER A 30 -20.14 16.89 -24.12
N ALA A 31 -20.43 16.27 -25.25
CA ALA A 31 -19.96 14.92 -25.54
C ALA A 31 -18.43 14.83 -25.57
N ALA A 32 -17.75 15.84 -26.11
CA ALA A 32 -16.28 15.91 -26.11
C ALA A 32 -15.74 15.96 -24.69
N ARG A 33 -16.32 16.77 -23.81
CA ARG A 33 -15.95 16.82 -22.39
C ARG A 33 -16.22 15.49 -21.70
N GLY A 34 -17.33 14.82 -22.04
CA GLY A 34 -17.66 13.50 -21.50
C GLY A 34 -16.58 12.45 -21.78
N LEU A 35 -16.01 12.47 -22.98
CA LEU A 35 -14.92 11.56 -23.35
C LEU A 35 -13.64 11.87 -22.57
N GLU A 36 -13.33 13.16 -22.36
CA GLU A 36 -12.20 13.57 -21.52
C GLU A 36 -12.39 13.10 -20.07
N VAL A 37 -13.59 13.28 -19.53
CA VAL A 37 -13.93 12.84 -18.16
C VAL A 37 -13.80 11.33 -18.03
N LEU A 38 -14.22 10.58 -19.03
CA LEU A 38 -14.06 9.13 -19.05
C LEU A 38 -12.60 8.72 -18.84
N ASP A 39 -11.68 9.36 -19.57
CA ASP A 39 -10.25 9.10 -19.44
C ASP A 39 -9.71 9.56 -18.08
N GLU A 40 -10.14 10.71 -17.59
CA GLU A 40 -9.75 11.21 -16.26
C GLU A 40 -10.17 10.23 -15.15
N VAL A 41 -11.38 9.69 -15.22
CA VAL A 41 -11.88 8.71 -14.25
C VAL A 41 -11.07 7.42 -14.33
N ASP A 42 -10.73 6.95 -15.53
CA ASP A 42 -9.93 5.74 -15.69
C ASP A 42 -8.55 5.90 -15.06
N VAL A 43 -7.91 7.07 -15.24
CA VAL A 43 -6.62 7.38 -14.61
C VAL A 43 -6.75 7.41 -13.09
N LEU A 44 -7.77 8.08 -12.55
CA LEU A 44 -7.99 8.17 -11.11
C LEU A 44 -8.28 6.79 -10.49
N GLN A 45 -9.05 5.95 -11.14
CA GLN A 45 -9.33 4.60 -10.65
C GLN A 45 -8.10 3.70 -10.69
N SER A 46 -7.29 3.80 -11.75
CA SER A 46 -6.03 3.07 -11.86
C SER A 46 -5.07 3.48 -10.75
N GLU A 47 -4.95 4.77 -10.49
CA GLU A 47 -4.17 5.34 -9.40
C GLU A 47 -4.66 4.85 -8.04
N LYS A 48 -5.97 4.86 -7.82
CA LYS A 48 -6.60 4.37 -6.58
C LYS A 48 -6.22 2.91 -6.31
N THR A 49 -6.27 2.06 -7.32
CA THR A 49 -5.91 0.65 -7.19
C THR A 49 -4.44 0.50 -6.77
N LYS A 50 -3.54 1.26 -7.38
CA LYS A 50 -2.12 1.27 -7.02
C LYS A 50 -1.90 1.72 -5.58
N LEU A 51 -2.56 2.82 -5.18
CA LEU A 51 -2.44 3.35 -3.83
C LEU A 51 -2.97 2.37 -2.78
N GLN A 52 -4.09 1.71 -3.06
CA GLN A 52 -4.64 0.68 -2.17
C GLN A 52 -3.66 -0.49 -2.00
N GLN A 53 -3.02 -0.91 -3.08
CA GLN A 53 -2.01 -1.97 -3.05
C GLN A 53 -0.79 -1.54 -2.23
N GLN A 54 -0.30 -0.31 -2.43
CA GLN A 54 0.81 0.25 -1.67
C GLN A 54 0.48 0.36 -0.19
N LEU A 55 -0.70 0.85 0.15
CA LEU A 55 -1.14 0.96 1.55
C LEU A 55 -1.16 -0.41 2.23
N GLN A 56 -1.69 -1.42 1.55
CA GLN A 56 -1.73 -2.78 2.04
C GLN A 56 -0.33 -3.32 2.35
N ASN A 57 0.62 -3.07 1.44
CA ASN A 57 2.01 -3.47 1.63
C ASN A 57 2.67 -2.74 2.80
N TYR A 58 2.46 -1.43 2.92
CA TYR A 58 2.99 -0.65 4.05
C TYR A 58 2.40 -1.08 5.38
N GLN A 59 1.12 -1.42 5.41
CA GLN A 59 0.47 -1.94 6.64
C GLN A 59 1.07 -3.28 7.07
N LYS A 60 1.39 -4.17 6.12
CA LYS A 60 2.08 -5.43 6.41
C LYS A 60 3.49 -5.20 6.93
N GLU A 61 4.22 -4.27 6.32
CA GLU A 61 5.57 -3.92 6.75
C GLU A 61 5.58 -3.28 8.14
N LYS A 62 4.59 -2.41 8.40
CA LYS A 62 4.40 -1.82 9.73
C LYS A 62 4.16 -2.90 10.78
N ALA A 63 3.27 -3.84 10.51
CA ALA A 63 2.98 -4.94 11.42
C ALA A 63 4.22 -5.81 11.66
N ALA A 64 5.04 -6.03 10.63
CA ALA A 64 6.28 -6.78 10.74
C ALA A 64 7.32 -6.08 11.61
N LEU A 65 7.35 -4.75 11.60
CA LEU A 65 8.31 -3.95 12.36
C LEU A 65 7.87 -3.71 13.82
N GLU A 66 6.58 -3.68 14.10
CA GLU A 66 6.06 -3.35 15.44
C GLU A 66 6.67 -4.15 16.59
N PRO A 67 6.84 -5.49 16.50
CA PRO A 67 7.44 -6.25 17.60
C PRO A 67 8.90 -5.85 17.89
N TRP A 68 9.61 -5.33 16.91
CA TRP A 68 11.02 -4.97 16.99
C TRP A 68 11.27 -3.56 17.51
N GLY A 69 10.24 -2.70 17.48
CA GLY A 69 10.38 -1.31 17.88
C GLY A 69 10.93 -0.43 16.75
N ASP A 70 11.14 0.84 17.10
CA ASP A 70 11.62 1.84 16.14
C ASP A 70 13.15 1.96 16.21
N PHE A 71 13.82 1.61 15.11
CA PHE A 71 15.27 1.76 14.97
C PHE A 71 15.62 2.12 13.54
N GLU A 72 16.78 2.75 13.37
CA GLU A 72 17.27 3.13 12.05
C GLU A 72 18.03 1.97 11.40
N PRO A 73 17.65 1.52 10.19
CA PRO A 73 18.37 0.46 9.48
C PRO A 73 19.84 0.78 9.24
N GLU A 74 20.20 2.07 9.14
CA GLU A 74 21.59 2.50 8.98
C GLU A 74 22.48 2.05 10.15
N SER A 75 21.93 1.94 11.35
CA SER A 75 22.66 1.44 12.52
C SER A 75 23.14 0.01 12.31
N LEU A 76 22.35 -0.81 11.60
CA LEU A 76 22.75 -2.19 11.24
C LEU A 76 23.89 -2.20 10.23
N ASN A 77 23.87 -1.26 9.27
CA ASN A 77 24.95 -1.11 8.29
C ASN A 77 26.26 -0.71 8.95
N LEU A 78 26.20 0.16 9.96
CA LEU A 78 27.38 0.56 10.75
C LEU A 78 27.98 -0.65 11.47
N LEU A 79 27.15 -1.52 12.04
CA LEU A 79 27.61 -2.74 12.69
C LEU A 79 28.23 -3.71 11.69
N HIS A 80 27.62 -3.85 10.52
CA HIS A 80 28.16 -4.69 9.44
C HIS A 80 29.55 -4.20 8.99
N ASP A 81 29.69 -2.90 8.81
CA ASP A 81 30.97 -2.28 8.42
C ASP A 81 32.04 -2.45 9.51
N ALA A 82 31.62 -2.54 10.77
CA ALA A 82 32.51 -2.82 11.89
C ALA A 82 32.86 -4.30 12.07
N GLY A 83 32.33 -5.17 11.19
CA GLY A 83 32.62 -6.60 11.17
C GLY A 83 31.61 -7.47 11.91
N PHE A 84 30.43 -6.95 12.21
CA PHE A 84 29.36 -7.67 12.93
C PHE A 84 28.13 -7.91 12.06
N ALA A 85 27.51 -9.08 12.23
CA ALA A 85 26.24 -9.42 11.61
C ALA A 85 25.14 -9.44 12.66
N VAL A 86 24.03 -8.74 12.39
CA VAL A 86 22.82 -8.78 13.21
C VAL A 86 21.76 -9.52 12.42
N ASN A 87 21.28 -10.62 12.97
CA ASN A 87 20.21 -11.41 12.37
C ASN A 87 18.98 -11.39 13.26
N PHE A 88 17.80 -11.37 12.64
CA PHE A 88 16.50 -11.29 13.32
C PHE A 88 15.80 -12.62 13.24
N TYR A 89 15.30 -13.10 14.37
CA TYR A 89 14.64 -14.41 14.48
C TYR A 89 13.36 -14.32 15.29
N CYS A 90 12.47 -15.27 15.01
CA CYS A 90 11.24 -15.45 15.76
C CYS A 90 11.02 -16.94 16.02
N CYS A 91 10.58 -17.28 17.21
CA CYS A 91 10.20 -18.65 17.57
C CYS A 91 9.11 -18.65 18.65
N SER A 92 8.52 -19.80 18.92
CA SER A 92 7.63 -19.96 20.07
C SER A 92 8.43 -19.92 21.38
N GLU A 93 7.79 -19.53 22.48
CA GLU A 93 8.44 -19.50 23.81
C GLU A 93 9.10 -20.84 24.18
N GLY A 94 8.43 -21.95 23.88
CA GLY A 94 8.95 -23.27 24.19
C GLY A 94 10.13 -23.71 23.34
N SER A 95 10.38 -23.03 22.22
CA SER A 95 11.46 -23.39 21.30
C SER A 95 12.73 -22.55 21.48
N TYR A 96 12.66 -21.49 22.29
CA TYR A 96 13.83 -20.66 22.55
C TYR A 96 14.83 -21.39 23.43
N ASP A 97 16.08 -21.44 22.97
CA ASP A 97 17.19 -22.10 23.70
C ASP A 97 18.12 -21.04 24.29
N GLU A 98 18.21 -21.01 25.61
CA GLU A 98 19.07 -20.05 26.32
C GLU A 98 20.56 -20.20 25.95
N ALA A 99 20.97 -21.38 25.46
CA ALA A 99 22.33 -21.60 24.99
C ALA A 99 22.71 -20.67 23.82
N TRP A 100 21.75 -20.21 23.04
CA TRP A 100 21.99 -19.27 21.95
C TRP A 100 22.56 -17.94 22.43
N GLU A 101 22.27 -17.56 23.68
CA GLU A 101 22.79 -16.33 24.28
C GLU A 101 24.30 -16.38 24.44
N GLU A 102 24.86 -17.54 24.78
CA GLU A 102 26.31 -17.73 24.89
C GLU A 102 26.97 -17.99 23.53
N ILE A 103 26.31 -18.78 22.68
CA ILE A 103 26.89 -19.20 21.39
C ILE A 103 26.86 -18.08 20.35
N TYR A 104 25.72 -17.37 20.26
CA TYR A 104 25.46 -16.40 19.20
C TYR A 104 25.15 -15.00 19.70
N ASN A 105 25.36 -14.73 20.99
CA ASN A 105 24.97 -13.46 21.62
C ASN A 105 23.48 -13.15 21.40
N ALA A 106 22.63 -14.15 21.47
CA ALA A 106 21.19 -13.95 21.31
C ALA A 106 20.66 -12.99 22.35
N MET A 107 19.80 -12.08 21.92
CA MET A 107 19.19 -11.08 22.79
C MET A 107 17.70 -11.00 22.47
N ILE A 108 16.85 -11.26 23.46
CA ILE A 108 15.40 -11.15 23.30
C ILE A 108 15.05 -9.67 23.25
N ILE A 109 14.35 -9.28 22.17
CA ILE A 109 13.87 -7.91 21.95
C ILE A 109 12.44 -7.79 22.47
N ASN A 110 11.59 -8.78 22.22
CA ASN A 110 10.19 -8.72 22.61
C ASN A 110 9.58 -10.12 22.70
N CYS A 111 8.51 -10.22 23.46
CA CYS A 111 7.69 -11.42 23.51
C CYS A 111 6.22 -10.99 23.36
N VAL A 112 5.56 -11.44 22.30
CA VAL A 112 4.18 -11.08 21.97
C VAL A 112 3.42 -12.33 21.64
N SER A 113 2.30 -12.58 22.32
CA SER A 113 1.41 -13.73 22.05
C SER A 113 2.16 -15.07 22.02
N SER A 114 3.02 -15.30 23.02
CA SER A 114 3.84 -16.51 23.18
C SER A 114 4.88 -16.72 22.08
N ARG A 115 5.22 -15.67 21.33
CA ARG A 115 6.31 -15.68 20.35
C ARG A 115 7.43 -14.78 20.82
N ILE A 116 8.65 -15.28 20.70
CA ILE A 116 9.86 -14.56 21.07
C ILE A 116 10.50 -13.98 19.82
N TYR A 117 10.74 -12.66 19.84
CA TYR A 117 11.46 -11.93 18.81
C TYR A 117 12.83 -11.60 19.37
N PHE A 118 13.88 -12.14 18.75
CA PHE A 118 15.24 -11.97 19.24
C PHE A 118 16.22 -11.72 18.08
N ILE A 119 17.37 -11.18 18.44
CA ILE A 119 18.45 -10.95 17.48
C ILE A 119 19.68 -11.76 17.91
N THR A 120 20.56 -12.05 16.97
CA THR A 120 21.90 -12.52 17.23
C THR A 120 22.88 -11.47 16.73
N VAL A 121 23.98 -11.27 17.48
CA VAL A 121 25.04 -10.35 17.11
C VAL A 121 26.35 -11.14 17.09
N THR A 122 26.86 -11.43 15.88
CA THR A 122 28.05 -12.25 15.70
C THR A 122 29.00 -11.54 14.75
N LYS A 123 30.26 -12.03 14.72
CA LYS A 123 31.19 -11.58 13.69
C LYS A 123 30.70 -12.06 12.32
N ASN A 124 31.02 -11.31 11.26
CA ASN A 124 30.53 -11.62 9.90
C ASN A 124 30.86 -13.02 9.42
N GLU A 125 32.02 -13.55 9.81
CA GLU A 125 32.45 -14.89 9.42
C GLU A 125 31.80 -16.03 10.19
N VAL A 126 31.06 -15.76 11.25
CA VAL A 126 30.38 -16.79 12.05
C VAL A 126 29.11 -17.22 11.37
N GLU A 127 28.98 -18.52 11.12
CA GLU A 127 27.74 -19.09 10.61
C GLU A 127 26.78 -19.34 11.77
N VAL A 128 25.58 -18.77 11.67
CA VAL A 128 24.52 -18.93 12.68
C VAL A 128 23.60 -20.07 12.24
N ASP A 129 23.60 -21.15 13.00
CA ASP A 129 22.74 -22.30 12.79
C ASP A 129 21.91 -22.53 14.05
N LEU A 130 20.65 -22.09 13.99
CA LEU A 130 19.71 -22.28 15.09
C LEU A 130 18.30 -22.57 14.53
N ASP A 131 17.50 -23.26 15.34
CA ASP A 131 16.16 -23.70 14.97
C ASP A 131 15.13 -22.61 15.30
N ALA A 132 15.14 -21.55 14.49
CA ALA A 132 14.15 -20.47 14.57
C ALA A 132 13.95 -19.87 13.19
N GLU A 133 12.80 -19.26 12.99
CA GLU A 133 12.50 -18.58 11.71
C GLU A 133 13.31 -17.29 11.62
N GLN A 134 14.12 -17.19 10.57
CA GLN A 134 14.84 -15.95 10.28
C GLN A 134 13.91 -14.94 9.63
N ILE A 135 13.87 -13.75 10.19
CA ILE A 135 12.99 -12.67 9.74
C ILE A 135 13.81 -11.68 8.91
N LYS A 136 13.28 -11.33 7.75
CA LYS A 136 13.82 -10.25 6.93
C LYS A 136 12.93 -9.01 7.11
N LEU A 137 13.49 -7.95 7.69
CA LEU A 137 12.76 -6.72 7.93
C LEU A 137 12.78 -5.80 6.71
N PRO A 138 11.75 -4.94 6.55
CA PRO A 138 11.76 -3.89 5.53
C PRO A 138 12.95 -2.94 5.71
N PRO A 139 13.40 -2.26 4.64
CA PRO A 139 14.61 -1.43 4.66
C PRO A 139 14.41 -0.03 5.25
N TYR A 140 13.43 0.17 6.13
CA TYR A 140 13.17 1.45 6.79
C TYR A 140 12.68 1.25 8.22
N SER A 141 12.69 2.35 8.98
CA SER A 141 12.24 2.35 10.37
C SER A 141 10.72 2.26 10.50
N LEU A 142 10.25 1.88 11.68
CA LEU A 142 8.82 1.89 11.99
C LEU A 142 8.22 3.30 11.80
N THR A 143 8.91 4.35 12.26
CA THR A 143 8.48 5.74 12.06
C THR A 143 8.32 6.06 10.57
N ARG A 144 9.27 5.62 9.76
CA ARG A 144 9.21 5.88 8.30
C ARG A 144 8.00 5.19 7.65
N VAL A 145 7.74 3.93 7.98
CA VAL A 145 6.59 3.22 7.39
C VAL A 145 5.26 3.81 7.87
N GLN A 146 5.19 4.31 9.10
CA GLN A 146 4.01 5.03 9.59
C GLN A 146 3.73 6.29 8.75
N ILE A 147 4.78 7.04 8.42
CA ILE A 147 4.67 8.21 7.54
C ILE A 147 4.20 7.80 6.13
N LEU A 148 4.77 6.74 5.58
CA LEU A 148 4.37 6.22 4.26
C LEU A 148 2.90 5.79 4.24
N CYS A 149 2.40 5.17 5.31
CA CYS A 149 0.97 4.85 5.45
C CYS A 149 0.11 6.12 5.43
N GLN A 150 0.49 7.13 6.21
CA GLN A 150 -0.26 8.39 6.30
C GLN A 150 -0.28 9.13 4.95
N GLU A 151 0.86 9.21 4.28
CA GLU A 151 0.97 9.84 2.96
C GLU A 151 0.11 9.13 1.92
N THR A 152 0.08 7.79 1.96
CA THR A 152 -0.72 6.98 1.04
C THR A 152 -2.22 7.13 1.32
N GLU A 153 -2.62 7.15 2.58
CA GLU A 153 -4.01 7.42 2.99
C GLU A 153 -4.47 8.80 2.53
N GLN A 154 -3.60 9.81 2.65
CA GLN A 154 -3.91 11.15 2.17
C GLN A 154 -4.05 11.19 0.65
N ALA A 155 -3.17 10.50 -0.07
CA ALA A 155 -3.26 10.40 -1.53
C ALA A 155 -4.57 9.71 -1.98
N LEU A 156 -5.02 8.68 -1.25
CA LEU A 156 -6.30 8.04 -1.49
C LEU A 156 -7.47 8.99 -1.25
N ALA A 157 -7.43 9.75 -0.17
CA ALA A 157 -8.46 10.75 0.13
C ALA A 157 -8.53 11.84 -0.95
N ASP A 158 -7.38 12.30 -1.43
CA ASP A 158 -7.30 13.29 -2.51
C ASP A 158 -7.86 12.73 -3.82
N ASN A 159 -7.57 11.47 -4.12
CA ASN A 159 -8.09 10.77 -5.30
C ASN A 159 -9.62 10.66 -5.22
N ASP A 160 -10.16 10.26 -4.09
CA ASP A 160 -11.61 10.17 -3.87
C ASP A 160 -12.28 11.54 -4.00
N GLN A 161 -11.62 12.60 -3.53
CA GLN A 161 -12.13 13.98 -3.68
C GLN A 161 -12.20 14.40 -5.14
N LYS A 162 -11.20 14.07 -5.95
CA LYS A 162 -11.21 14.35 -7.38
C LYS A 162 -12.35 13.63 -8.09
N LEU A 163 -12.59 12.36 -7.74
CA LEU A 163 -13.73 11.59 -8.26
C LEU A 163 -15.06 12.21 -7.84
N ALA A 164 -15.17 12.66 -6.59
CA ALA A 164 -16.38 13.32 -6.10
C ALA A 164 -16.68 14.62 -6.86
N VAL A 165 -15.65 15.40 -7.18
CA VAL A 165 -15.79 16.63 -7.98
C VAL A 165 -16.31 16.31 -9.39
N LEU A 166 -15.77 15.28 -10.01
CA LEU A 166 -16.27 14.82 -11.33
C LEU A 166 -17.72 14.34 -11.24
N ALA A 167 -18.09 13.64 -10.17
CA ALA A 167 -19.46 13.21 -9.95
C ALA A 167 -20.42 14.40 -9.82
N GLU A 168 -20.00 15.48 -9.15
CA GLU A 168 -20.84 16.66 -8.98
C GLU A 168 -21.02 17.47 -10.28
N LYS A 169 -19.99 17.55 -11.11
CA LYS A 169 -19.92 18.52 -12.20
C LYS A 169 -20.09 17.92 -13.58
N GLU A 170 -19.69 16.67 -13.79
CA GLU A 170 -19.45 16.16 -15.13
C GLU A 170 -20.36 15.00 -15.58
N GLN A 171 -21.32 14.55 -14.75
CA GLN A 171 -22.25 13.49 -15.15
C GLN A 171 -23.06 13.85 -16.40
N PRO A 172 -23.56 15.10 -16.55
CA PRO A 172 -24.29 15.46 -17.78
C PRO A 172 -23.45 15.35 -19.05
N SER A 173 -22.14 15.64 -18.99
CA SER A 173 -21.25 15.49 -20.14
C SER A 173 -21.04 14.03 -20.53
N LEU A 174 -20.95 13.14 -19.54
CA LEU A 174 -20.88 11.70 -19.76
C LEU A 174 -22.20 11.20 -20.39
N GLN A 175 -23.33 11.69 -19.94
CA GLN A 175 -24.64 11.36 -20.52
C GLN A 175 -24.75 11.83 -21.96
N ALA A 176 -24.23 13.03 -22.26
CA ALA A 176 -24.19 13.55 -23.63
C ALA A 176 -23.31 12.69 -24.56
N ALA A 177 -22.15 12.25 -24.07
CA ALA A 177 -21.27 11.34 -24.80
C ALA A 177 -21.93 9.98 -25.03
N LEU A 178 -22.59 9.45 -24.02
CA LEU A 178 -23.33 8.17 -24.12
C LEU A 178 -24.43 8.24 -25.16
N LYS A 179 -25.22 9.32 -25.15
CA LYS A 179 -26.29 9.53 -26.11
C LYS A 179 -25.76 9.58 -27.54
N GLU A 180 -24.66 10.30 -27.77
CA GLU A 180 -24.03 10.39 -29.08
C GLU A 180 -23.52 9.03 -29.56
N VAL A 181 -22.85 8.27 -28.71
CA VAL A 181 -22.37 6.92 -29.03
C VAL A 181 -23.51 5.96 -29.31
N ASN A 182 -24.59 6.00 -28.53
CA ASN A 182 -25.75 5.13 -28.73
C ASN A 182 -26.46 5.43 -30.06
N THR A 183 -26.44 6.68 -30.48
CA THR A 183 -26.98 7.07 -31.80
C THR A 183 -26.17 6.46 -32.94
N GLU A 184 -24.85 6.35 -32.79
CA GLU A 184 -23.97 5.70 -33.78
C GLU A 184 -24.20 4.19 -33.84
N ILE A 185 -24.57 3.54 -32.73
CA ILE A 185 -24.84 2.10 -32.68
C ILE A 185 -26.13 1.73 -33.39
N GLU A 186 -27.15 2.60 -33.31
CA GLU A 186 -28.43 2.42 -34.00
C GLU A 186 -28.31 2.70 -35.51
#